data_597f3638bcd249aede19315b3877add8
#
_entry.id   597f3638bcd249aede19315b3877add8
#
_cell.length_a   1.000
_cell.length_b   1.000
_cell.length_c   1.000
_cell.angle_alpha   90.00
_cell.angle_beta   90.00
_cell.angle_gamma   90.00
#
_symmetry.space_group_name_H-M   'P 1'
#
loop_
_entity.id
_entity.type
_entity.pdbx_description
1 polymer ?
#
loop_
_entity_poly.entity_id
_entity_poly.type
_entity_poly.pdbx_seq_one_letter_code
_entity_poly.pdbx_strand_id
1 'polypeptide(L)'
;MKIVERVARVDQSKCVGCKNCERHCPTDAIKVTPGVMPGYVPPCGTACPAGTDVQGYIALAGAGRYEDAYRLIRQSNPFPSVCGRICNHPCQAACNRNGLDESVGIRDIKRFVADKAFENGMP
;
A
#
# COMPACT_ATOMS: atom_id res chain seq x y z
N MET A 1 -45.69 1.37 -5.29
CA MET A 1 -44.60 1.31 -4.31
C MET A 1 -43.35 1.83 -5.02
N LYS A 2 -42.86 3.02 -4.67
CA LYS A 2 -41.60 3.55 -5.24
C LYS A 2 -40.47 2.95 -4.44
N ILE A 3 -39.71 2.06 -5.06
CA ILE A 3 -38.45 1.56 -4.50
C ILE A 3 -37.45 2.72 -4.61
N VAL A 4 -37.16 3.37 -3.48
CA VAL A 4 -36.08 4.35 -3.42
C VAL A 4 -34.79 3.54 -3.22
N GLU A 5 -34.07 3.33 -4.30
CA GLU A 5 -32.71 2.77 -4.22
C GLU A 5 -31.84 3.73 -3.43
N ARG A 6 -31.60 3.41 -2.17
CA ARG A 6 -30.59 4.07 -1.35
C ARG A 6 -29.25 3.40 -1.61
N VAL A 7 -28.55 3.88 -2.61
CA VAL A 7 -27.18 3.45 -2.88
C VAL A 7 -26.21 4.28 -2.03
N ALA A 8 -25.45 3.61 -1.19
CA ALA A 8 -24.36 4.27 -0.47
C ALA A 8 -23.29 4.72 -1.47
N ARG A 9 -22.92 5.99 -1.43
CA ARG A 9 -21.85 6.53 -2.27
C ARG A 9 -20.67 6.91 -1.39
N VAL A 10 -19.48 6.51 -1.81
CA VAL A 10 -18.23 6.87 -1.14
C VAL A 10 -17.79 8.24 -1.65
N ASP A 11 -17.57 9.17 -0.74
CA ASP A 11 -16.94 10.45 -1.06
C ASP A 11 -15.43 10.21 -1.28
N GLN A 12 -15.03 10.21 -2.52
CA GLN A 12 -13.65 9.93 -2.93
C GLN A 12 -12.65 10.94 -2.36
N SER A 13 -13.09 12.18 -2.07
CA SER A 13 -12.24 13.22 -1.50
C SER A 13 -11.89 12.98 -0.03
N LYS A 14 -12.71 12.19 0.67
CA LYS A 14 -12.57 11.91 2.10
C LYS A 14 -12.16 10.47 2.41
N CYS A 15 -12.29 9.59 1.44
CA CYS A 15 -11.96 8.19 1.64
C CYS A 15 -10.44 7.99 1.66
N VAL A 16 -9.92 7.34 2.69
CA VAL A 16 -8.49 7.07 2.89
C VAL A 16 -8.09 5.63 2.54
N GLY A 17 -9.00 4.84 1.99
CA GLY A 17 -8.73 3.47 1.57
C GLY A 17 -8.45 2.49 2.73
N CYS A 18 -8.89 2.79 3.94
CA CYS A 18 -8.60 1.98 5.14
C CYS A 18 -9.26 0.59 5.16
N LYS A 19 -10.14 0.30 4.20
CA LYS A 19 -10.91 -0.96 4.05
C LYS A 19 -11.83 -1.31 5.22
N ASN A 20 -12.09 -0.38 6.12
CA ASN A 20 -12.97 -0.63 7.27
C ASN A 20 -14.39 -0.98 6.81
N CYS A 21 -14.90 -0.29 5.79
CA CYS A 21 -16.20 -0.58 5.17
C CYS A 21 -16.26 -1.99 4.55
N GLU A 22 -15.20 -2.45 3.91
CA GLU A 22 -15.11 -3.80 3.35
C GLU A 22 -15.16 -4.87 4.45
N ARG A 23 -14.40 -4.67 5.53
CA ARG A 23 -14.35 -5.62 6.65
C ARG A 23 -15.67 -5.75 7.42
N HIS A 24 -16.44 -4.68 7.50
CA HIS A 24 -17.69 -4.62 8.26
C HIS A 24 -18.95 -4.78 7.40
N CYS A 25 -18.82 -5.00 6.10
CA CYS A 25 -19.95 -5.21 5.21
C CYS A 25 -20.50 -6.64 5.39
N PRO A 26 -21.73 -6.80 5.90
CA PRO A 26 -22.29 -8.13 6.18
C PRO A 26 -22.63 -8.92 4.91
N THR A 27 -22.78 -8.22 3.78
CA THR A 27 -23.15 -8.83 2.49
C THR A 27 -21.96 -9.00 1.54
N ASP A 28 -20.77 -8.62 1.97
CA ASP A 28 -19.54 -8.64 1.14
C ASP A 28 -19.68 -7.84 -0.19
N ALA A 29 -20.57 -6.84 -0.18
CA ALA A 29 -20.89 -6.04 -1.37
C ALA A 29 -19.85 -4.94 -1.66
N ILE A 30 -19.02 -4.60 -0.67
CA ILE A 30 -18.03 -3.55 -0.78
C ILE A 30 -16.66 -4.18 -0.99
N LYS A 31 -16.03 -3.85 -2.12
CA LYS A 31 -14.65 -4.25 -2.43
C LYS A 31 -13.81 -3.00 -2.61
N VAL A 32 -12.71 -2.91 -1.87
CA VAL A 32 -11.74 -1.83 -1.99
C VAL A 32 -10.54 -2.34 -2.77
N THR A 33 -10.33 -1.77 -3.94
CA THR A 33 -9.15 -2.10 -4.76
C THR A 33 -7.89 -1.62 -4.05
N PRO A 34 -6.94 -2.50 -3.74
CA PRO A 34 -5.69 -2.08 -3.12
C PRO A 34 -4.94 -1.07 -3.99
N GLY A 35 -4.54 0.04 -3.40
CA GLY A 35 -3.56 0.94 -3.99
C GLY A 35 -4.08 2.01 -4.94
N VAL A 36 -5.39 2.12 -5.19
CA VAL A 36 -5.87 3.19 -6.08
C VAL A 36 -7.07 3.93 -5.49
N MET A 37 -6.75 4.94 -4.73
CA MET A 37 -7.64 6.08 -4.54
C MET A 37 -7.23 7.13 -5.58
N PRO A 38 -8.08 7.44 -6.57
CA PRO A 38 -7.76 8.52 -7.50
C PRO A 38 -7.53 9.82 -6.71
N GLY A 39 -6.30 10.31 -6.73
CA GLY A 39 -5.93 11.59 -6.13
C GLY A 39 -5.41 11.56 -4.68
N TYR A 40 -5.42 10.43 -3.98
CA TYR A 40 -4.81 10.34 -2.64
C TYR A 40 -3.49 9.58 -2.69
N VAL A 41 -2.41 10.24 -2.33
CA VAL A 41 -1.11 9.61 -2.09
C VAL A 41 -0.82 9.72 -0.60
N PRO A 42 -0.67 8.61 0.13
CA PRO A 42 -0.35 8.66 1.55
C PRO A 42 1.02 9.31 1.79
N PRO A 43 1.26 9.90 2.99
CA PRO A 43 2.51 10.60 3.28
C PRO A 43 3.78 9.78 3.02
N CYS A 44 3.75 8.47 3.24
CA CYS A 44 4.88 7.58 2.95
C CYS A 44 5.21 7.52 1.46
N GLY A 45 4.20 7.51 0.59
CA GLY A 45 4.40 7.55 -0.87
C GLY A 45 4.91 8.91 -1.34
N THR A 46 4.40 10.00 -0.78
CA THR A 46 4.84 11.36 -1.09
C THR A 46 6.28 11.61 -0.62
N ALA A 47 6.67 11.08 0.53
CA ALA A 47 8.01 11.23 1.07
C ALA A 47 9.07 10.38 0.34
N CYS A 48 8.65 9.36 -0.40
CA CYS A 48 9.57 8.52 -1.17
C CYS A 48 10.18 9.28 -2.36
N PRO A 49 11.51 9.50 -2.43
CA PRO A 49 12.13 10.21 -3.55
C PRO A 49 11.92 9.53 -4.90
N ALA A 50 11.76 8.21 -4.92
CA ALA A 50 11.49 7.43 -6.12
C ALA A 50 10.00 7.42 -6.51
N GLY A 51 9.12 7.97 -5.67
CA GLY A 51 7.67 7.93 -5.91
C GLY A 51 7.10 6.52 -5.91
N THR A 52 7.70 5.60 -5.17
CA THR A 52 7.22 4.20 -5.09
C THR A 52 5.85 4.15 -4.40
N ASP A 53 4.94 3.34 -4.95
CA ASP A 53 3.65 3.06 -4.31
C ASP A 53 3.84 2.19 -3.05
N VAL A 54 4.17 2.87 -1.95
CA VAL A 54 4.48 2.24 -0.66
C VAL A 54 3.27 1.47 -0.12
N GLN A 55 2.10 2.08 -0.15
CA GLN A 55 0.88 1.45 0.34
C GLN A 55 0.53 0.20 -0.48
N GLY A 56 0.68 0.29 -1.79
CA GLY A 56 0.37 -0.81 -2.70
C GLY A 56 1.25 -2.04 -2.45
N TYR A 57 2.56 -1.89 -2.40
CA TYR A 57 3.42 -3.07 -2.19
C TYR A 57 3.34 -3.63 -0.77
N ILE A 58 3.07 -2.81 0.24
CA ILE A 58 2.84 -3.30 1.60
C ILE A 58 1.55 -4.14 1.66
N ALA A 59 0.48 -3.68 1.01
CA ALA A 59 -0.78 -4.42 0.94
C ALA A 59 -0.59 -5.77 0.22
N LEU A 60 0.14 -5.79 -0.89
CA LEU A 60 0.46 -7.02 -1.62
C LEU A 60 1.33 -7.96 -0.79
N ALA A 61 2.33 -7.45 -0.10
CA ALA A 61 3.17 -8.25 0.80
C ALA A 61 2.36 -8.84 1.95
N GLY A 62 1.46 -8.07 2.54
CA GLY A 62 0.54 -8.53 3.59
C GLY A 62 -0.44 -9.62 3.12
N ALA A 63 -0.76 -9.65 1.83
CA ALA A 63 -1.56 -10.68 1.20
C ALA A 63 -0.74 -11.92 0.74
N GLY A 64 0.58 -11.94 1.00
CA GLY A 64 1.47 -13.01 0.56
C GLY A 64 1.85 -12.97 -0.92
N ARG A 65 1.49 -11.89 -1.64
CA ARG A 65 1.76 -11.72 -3.07
C ARG A 65 3.09 -11.02 -3.30
N TYR A 66 4.17 -11.64 -2.88
CA TYR A 66 5.52 -11.03 -2.86
C TYR A 66 6.05 -10.69 -4.25
N GLU A 67 5.78 -11.52 -5.25
CA GLU A 67 6.20 -11.26 -6.64
C GLU A 67 5.50 -10.03 -7.23
N ASP A 68 4.20 -9.89 -6.97
CA ASP A 68 3.45 -8.73 -7.43
C ASP A 68 3.89 -7.46 -6.70
N ALA A 69 4.19 -7.56 -5.40
CA ALA A 69 4.77 -6.47 -4.62
C ALA A 69 6.13 -6.05 -5.22
N TYR A 70 6.98 -6.99 -5.57
CA TYR A 70 8.27 -6.73 -6.20
C TYR A 70 8.12 -6.05 -7.57
N ARG A 71 7.22 -6.54 -8.41
CA ARG A 71 6.92 -5.92 -9.72
C ARG A 71 6.44 -4.49 -9.56
N LEU A 72 5.57 -4.25 -8.57
CA LEU A 72 5.07 -2.90 -8.28
C LEU A 72 6.21 -1.96 -7.84
N ILE A 73 7.09 -2.40 -6.96
CA ILE A 73 8.26 -1.62 -6.57
C ILE A 73 9.15 -1.29 -7.78
N ARG A 74 9.37 -2.28 -8.66
CA ARG A 74 10.22 -2.13 -9.85
C ARG A 74 9.71 -1.11 -10.87
N GLN A 75 8.45 -0.74 -10.84
CA GLN A 75 7.91 0.30 -11.73
C GLN A 75 8.55 1.67 -11.51
N SER A 76 8.96 1.96 -10.30
CA SER A 76 9.54 3.26 -9.93
C SER A 76 10.94 3.17 -9.33
N ASN A 77 11.33 2.01 -8.85
CA ASN A 77 12.62 1.77 -8.19
C ASN A 77 13.32 0.56 -8.82
N PRO A 78 14.38 0.78 -9.62
CA PRO A 78 15.08 -0.31 -10.30
C PRO A 78 15.93 -1.18 -9.35
N PHE A 79 16.24 -0.70 -8.13
CA PHE A 79 17.14 -1.38 -7.18
C PHE A 79 16.49 -1.62 -5.81
N PRO A 80 15.38 -2.39 -5.72
CA PRO A 80 14.67 -2.57 -4.46
C PRO A 80 15.51 -3.24 -3.37
N SER A 81 16.35 -4.20 -3.72
CA SER A 81 17.27 -4.88 -2.79
C SER A 81 18.24 -3.92 -2.13
N VAL A 82 18.86 -3.03 -2.92
CA VAL A 82 19.81 -2.03 -2.43
C VAL A 82 19.10 -1.01 -1.55
N CYS A 83 18.01 -0.44 -2.05
CA CYS A 83 17.22 0.53 -1.29
C CYS A 83 16.63 -0.07 -0.01
N GLY A 84 16.28 -1.34 0.00
CA GLY A 84 15.82 -2.04 1.19
C GLY A 84 16.86 -2.15 2.31
N ARG A 85 18.16 -1.91 1.97
CA ARG A 85 19.27 -2.00 2.92
C ARG A 85 19.87 -0.66 3.32
N ILE A 86 19.99 0.27 2.37
CA ILE A 86 20.75 1.52 2.60
C ILE A 86 19.90 2.79 2.60
N CYS A 87 18.64 2.73 2.20
CA CYS A 87 17.78 3.91 2.19
C CYS A 87 17.60 4.47 3.61
N ASN A 88 17.69 5.79 3.75
CA ASN A 88 17.41 6.47 5.02
C ASN A 88 15.91 6.53 5.38
N HIS A 89 15.05 5.86 4.61
CA HIS A 89 13.60 5.63 4.84
C HIS A 89 12.79 6.87 5.25
N PRO A 90 12.78 7.96 4.47
CA PRO A 90 11.94 9.12 4.78
C PRO A 90 10.44 8.79 4.83
N CYS A 91 10.02 7.73 4.14
CA CYS A 91 8.66 7.20 4.20
C CYS A 91 8.26 6.76 5.62
N GLN A 92 9.17 6.16 6.39
CA GLN A 92 8.91 5.76 7.77
C GLN A 92 8.78 6.99 8.69
N ALA A 93 9.61 8.02 8.48
CA ALA A 93 9.50 9.27 9.21
C ALA A 93 8.17 9.99 8.98
N ALA A 94 7.61 9.87 7.78
CA ALA A 94 6.32 10.46 7.39
C ALA A 94 5.11 9.55 7.67
N CYS A 95 5.31 8.37 8.25
CA CYS A 95 4.24 7.40 8.46
C CYS A 95 3.17 7.95 9.42
N ASN A 96 1.90 7.85 9.02
CA ASN A 96 0.77 8.28 9.85
C ASN A 96 0.68 7.53 11.18
N ARG A 97 1.24 6.33 11.27
CA ARG A 97 1.23 5.53 12.52
C ARG A 97 2.12 6.13 13.61
N ASN A 98 3.08 6.98 13.26
CA ASN A 98 3.93 7.66 14.26
C ASN A 98 3.13 8.44 15.31
N GLY A 99 1.92 8.89 14.98
CA GLY A 99 1.02 9.56 15.91
C GLY A 99 0.20 8.62 16.81
N LEU A 100 0.26 7.30 16.56
CA LEU A 100 -0.54 6.30 17.28
C LEU A 100 0.35 5.36 18.12
N ASP A 101 1.35 4.78 17.48
CA ASP A 101 2.27 3.81 18.09
C ASP A 101 3.68 3.96 17.49
N GLU A 102 3.99 3.26 16.42
CA GLU A 102 5.25 3.35 15.72
C GLU A 102 5.05 3.22 14.20
N SER A 103 6.00 3.70 13.43
CA SER A 103 5.94 3.60 11.97
C SER A 103 5.94 2.14 11.50
N VAL A 104 5.29 1.90 10.37
CA VAL A 104 5.44 0.62 9.65
C VAL A 104 6.92 0.47 9.23
N GLY A 105 7.48 -0.73 9.39
CA GLY A 105 8.84 -1.06 8.95
C GLY A 105 8.96 -1.16 7.43
N ILE A 106 8.73 -0.05 6.73
CA ILE A 106 8.57 0.01 5.27
C ILE A 106 9.84 -0.47 4.57
N ARG A 107 11.01 -0.02 5.02
CA ARG A 107 12.29 -0.43 4.44
C ARG A 107 12.54 -1.93 4.61
N ASP A 108 12.23 -2.47 5.78
CA ASP A 108 12.41 -3.90 6.08
C ASP A 108 11.46 -4.77 5.26
N ILE A 109 10.22 -4.32 5.06
CA ILE A 109 9.26 -4.99 4.18
C ILE A 109 9.77 -4.98 2.74
N LYS A 110 10.29 -3.86 2.25
CA LYS A 110 10.89 -3.77 0.91
C LYS A 110 12.05 -4.76 0.75
N ARG A 111 12.94 -4.83 1.74
CA ARG A 111 14.05 -5.78 1.75
C ARG A 111 13.55 -7.21 1.70
N PHE A 112 12.59 -7.55 2.54
CA PHE A 112 12.00 -8.88 2.59
C PHE A 112 11.38 -9.28 1.24
N VAL A 113 10.59 -8.38 0.63
CA VAL A 113 9.96 -8.61 -0.68
C VAL A 113 11.02 -8.83 -1.76
N ALA A 114 12.09 -8.03 -1.76
CA ALA A 114 13.17 -8.17 -2.73
C ALA A 114 13.94 -9.48 -2.56
N ASP A 115 14.21 -9.88 -1.31
CA ASP A 115 14.89 -11.14 -1.02
C ASP A 115 14.04 -12.35 -1.43
N LYS A 116 12.73 -12.31 -1.18
CA LYS A 116 11.79 -13.34 -1.64
C LYS A 116 11.71 -13.43 -3.16
N ALA A 117 11.68 -12.31 -3.84
CA ALA A 117 11.70 -12.28 -5.31
C ALA A 117 13.00 -12.89 -5.87
N PHE A 118 14.13 -12.59 -5.25
CA PHE A 118 15.42 -13.15 -5.63
C PHE A 118 15.47 -14.68 -5.41
N GLU A 119 14.98 -15.17 -4.26
CA GLU A 119 14.86 -16.62 -3.99
C GLU A 119 14.02 -17.33 -5.05
N ASN A 120 12.98 -16.66 -5.58
CA ASN A 120 12.11 -17.18 -6.63
C ASN A 120 12.67 -16.97 -8.06
N GLY A 121 13.91 -16.51 -8.18
CA GLY A 121 14.58 -16.29 -9.47
C GLY A 121 14.07 -15.10 -10.28
N MET A 122 13.42 -14.12 -9.66
CA MET A 122 13.00 -12.90 -10.35
C MET A 122 14.21 -11.96 -10.54
N PRO A 123 14.34 -11.38 -11.75
CA PRO A 123 15.42 -10.45 -12.03
C PRO A 123 15.26 -9.09 -11.32
#